data_719028d647568310e78ab8ecd55deefb
#
_entry.id   719028d647568310e78ab8ecd55deefb
#
_cell.length_a   1.000
_cell.length_b   1.000
_cell.length_c   1.000
_cell.angle_alpha   90.00
_cell.angle_beta   90.00
_cell.angle_gamma   90.00
#
_symmetry.space_group_name_H-M   'P 1'
#
loop_
_entity.id
_entity.type
_entity.pdbx_description
1 polymer ?
#
loop_
_entity_poly.entity_id
_entity_poly.type
_entity_poly.pdbx_seq_one_letter_code
_entity_poly.pdbx_strand_id
1 'polypeptide(L)'
;MGADGVVTAPPEGSSYDYITTRGAGSNDGLGLGDETNGSVLTSNVFDAKAGDNLRFYFNFVTSDGAGFSDYAWARLFNLQTNDYTYLLTARTQPSGTIIPGSGLPDIGAVLTPVSVPIIGGGANWSALGNDSGRCYDSGCGYTGWVRSDYILASEGQYRLEFGVVNWDDTAYNTGLAVSGAQINEEPIGDVPEPASLLLIGGGLAGLLGARRRKLQARG
;
A
#
# COMPACT_ATOMS: atom_id res chain seq x y z
N MET A 1 -3.74 -2.94 -9.73
CA MET A 1 -3.21 -4.12 -10.47
C MET A 1 -3.93 -5.37 -9.97
N GLY A 2 -4.26 -6.32 -10.84
CA GLY A 2 -4.79 -7.64 -10.42
C GLY A 2 -3.65 -8.59 -10.05
N ALA A 3 -4.02 -9.86 -9.72
CA ALA A 3 -3.02 -10.89 -9.41
C ALA A 3 -1.97 -11.03 -10.52
N ASP A 4 -0.69 -11.09 -10.13
CA ASP A 4 0.45 -11.16 -11.04
C ASP A 4 1.62 -11.93 -10.39
N GLY A 5 1.88 -13.12 -10.88
CA GLY A 5 2.95 -13.99 -10.37
C GLY A 5 2.81 -14.30 -8.88
N VAL A 6 3.86 -13.96 -8.11
CA VAL A 6 3.89 -14.20 -6.66
C VAL A 6 2.99 -13.27 -5.86
N VAL A 7 2.56 -12.13 -6.44
CA VAL A 7 1.59 -11.23 -5.83
C VAL A 7 0.19 -11.67 -6.27
N THR A 8 -0.41 -12.56 -5.50
CA THR A 8 -1.76 -13.08 -5.73
C THR A 8 -2.81 -11.99 -5.56
N ALA A 9 -4.08 -12.30 -5.87
CA ALA A 9 -5.18 -11.41 -5.49
C ALA A 9 -5.11 -11.09 -3.98
N PRO A 10 -5.37 -9.83 -3.58
CA PRO A 10 -5.34 -9.46 -2.18
C PRO A 10 -6.47 -10.17 -1.40
N PRO A 11 -6.33 -10.29 -0.06
CA PRO A 11 -7.36 -10.93 0.77
C PRO A 11 -8.72 -10.23 0.71
N GLU A 12 -8.73 -8.94 0.44
CA GLU A 12 -9.94 -8.13 0.25
C GLU A 12 -9.88 -7.40 -1.10
N GLY A 13 -10.97 -7.49 -1.87
CA GLY A 13 -11.03 -6.92 -3.23
C GLY A 13 -10.36 -7.79 -4.29
N SER A 14 -10.17 -7.22 -5.48
CA SER A 14 -9.61 -7.93 -6.64
C SER A 14 -8.35 -7.26 -7.21
N SER A 15 -7.97 -6.10 -6.67
CA SER A 15 -6.85 -5.30 -7.14
C SER A 15 -6.05 -4.72 -5.98
N TYR A 16 -4.81 -4.33 -6.28
CA TYR A 16 -3.89 -3.69 -5.38
C TYR A 16 -3.13 -2.57 -6.07
N ASP A 17 -2.67 -1.60 -5.30
CA ASP A 17 -1.69 -0.61 -5.71
C ASP A 17 -0.28 -1.12 -5.42
N TYR A 18 0.72 -0.53 -6.06
CA TYR A 18 2.10 -0.92 -5.82
C TYR A 18 3.08 0.22 -6.09
N ILE A 19 4.23 0.12 -5.45
CA ILE A 19 5.41 0.93 -5.70
C ILE A 19 6.63 0.02 -5.84
N THR A 20 7.61 0.47 -6.62
CA THR A 20 8.88 -0.26 -6.81
C THR A 20 10.04 0.72 -6.88
N THR A 21 11.25 0.23 -6.66
CA THR A 21 12.47 1.00 -6.87
C THR A 21 12.82 1.15 -8.35
N ARG A 22 12.12 0.42 -9.22
CA ARG A 22 12.34 0.44 -10.68
C ARG A 22 12.16 1.83 -11.27
N GLY A 23 13.25 2.41 -11.78
CA GLY A 23 13.23 3.73 -12.41
C GLY A 23 12.98 4.88 -11.45
N ALA A 24 13.01 4.64 -10.15
CA ALA A 24 12.94 5.68 -9.15
C ALA A 24 14.16 6.60 -9.24
N GLY A 25 13.92 7.90 -9.21
CA GLY A 25 14.96 8.92 -9.39
C GLY A 25 15.35 9.64 -8.11
N SER A 26 14.67 9.39 -7.01
CA SER A 26 14.87 10.04 -5.71
C SER A 26 15.16 9.02 -4.61
N ASN A 27 15.91 9.46 -3.62
CA ASN A 27 16.05 8.73 -2.36
C ASN A 27 14.86 9.10 -1.47
N ASP A 28 13.83 8.26 -1.47
CA ASP A 28 12.63 8.39 -0.64
C ASP A 28 12.71 7.52 0.63
N GLY A 29 13.93 7.31 1.12
CA GLY A 29 14.23 6.52 2.31
C GLY A 29 13.92 7.22 3.63
N LEU A 30 14.30 6.56 4.70
CA LEU A 30 14.12 7.01 6.07
C LEU A 30 15.31 7.84 6.61
N GLY A 31 16.35 8.08 5.78
CA GLY A 31 17.57 8.79 6.14
C GLY A 31 18.55 7.96 6.96
N LEU A 32 18.64 6.67 6.67
CA LEU A 32 19.50 5.73 7.40
C LEU A 32 20.95 5.67 6.88
N GLY A 33 21.22 6.28 5.70
CA GLY A 33 22.59 6.50 5.20
C GLY A 33 22.84 5.96 3.79
N ASP A 34 22.71 4.68 3.57
CA ASP A 34 23.10 4.03 2.31
C ASP A 34 21.92 3.80 1.34
N GLU A 35 20.85 4.57 1.52
CA GLU A 35 19.71 4.59 0.58
C GLU A 35 20.13 5.23 -0.75
N THR A 36 19.74 4.62 -1.84
CA THR A 36 20.10 5.05 -3.19
C THR A 36 18.92 5.62 -3.97
N ASN A 37 17.93 4.81 -4.25
CA ASN A 37 16.70 5.23 -4.92
C ASN A 37 15.47 4.53 -4.33
N GLY A 38 14.33 5.20 -4.39
CA GLY A 38 13.10 4.70 -3.81
C GLY A 38 11.87 5.37 -4.39
N SER A 39 10.71 4.90 -3.98
CA SER A 39 9.41 5.45 -4.35
C SER A 39 8.49 5.53 -3.15
N VAL A 40 7.62 6.53 -3.13
CA VAL A 40 6.58 6.71 -2.11
C VAL A 40 5.21 6.77 -2.75
N LEU A 41 4.25 6.06 -2.16
CA LEU A 41 2.82 6.16 -2.43
C LEU A 41 2.15 6.82 -1.23
N THR A 42 1.28 7.78 -1.48
CA THR A 42 0.62 8.57 -0.45
C THR A 42 -0.89 8.55 -0.65
N SER A 43 -1.64 8.28 0.42
CA SER A 43 -3.10 8.37 0.39
C SER A 43 -3.61 9.80 0.31
N ASN A 44 -4.89 9.98 0.00
CA ASN A 44 -5.58 11.22 0.34
C ASN A 44 -5.55 11.44 1.85
N VAL A 45 -5.76 12.70 2.26
CA VAL A 45 -5.96 13.03 3.68
C VAL A 45 -7.35 12.53 4.11
N PHE A 46 -7.41 11.93 5.29
CA PHE A 46 -8.66 11.44 5.88
C PHE A 46 -8.77 11.85 7.35
N ASP A 47 -10.00 11.99 7.82
CA ASP A 47 -10.29 12.22 9.23
C ASP A 47 -10.46 10.89 9.95
N ALA A 48 -9.96 10.80 11.18
CA ALA A 48 -10.16 9.64 12.03
C ALA A 48 -10.21 10.04 13.51
N LYS A 49 -10.79 9.18 14.34
CA LYS A 49 -10.99 9.39 15.77
C LYS A 49 -10.13 8.47 16.61
N ALA A 50 -9.92 8.84 17.87
CA ALA A 50 -9.33 7.92 18.84
C ALA A 50 -10.19 6.64 18.94
N GLY A 51 -9.52 5.49 18.88
CA GLY A 51 -10.16 4.18 18.89
C GLY A 51 -10.55 3.62 17.52
N ASP A 52 -10.48 4.42 16.45
CA ASP A 52 -10.69 3.91 15.10
C ASP A 52 -9.60 2.91 14.71
N ASN A 53 -9.99 1.88 13.96
CA ASN A 53 -9.07 0.85 13.48
C ASN A 53 -8.67 1.14 12.02
N LEU A 54 -7.40 1.46 11.82
CA LEU A 54 -6.76 1.52 10.51
C LEU A 54 -6.25 0.13 10.15
N ARG A 55 -6.65 -0.37 8.98
CA ARG A 55 -6.22 -1.66 8.44
C ARG A 55 -5.77 -1.51 7.01
N PHE A 56 -4.76 -2.30 6.62
CA PHE A 56 -4.38 -2.54 5.23
C PHE A 56 -3.65 -3.88 5.10
N TYR A 57 -3.48 -4.34 3.85
CA TYR A 57 -2.68 -5.50 3.49
C TYR A 57 -1.49 -5.07 2.66
N PHE A 58 -0.38 -5.78 2.81
CA PHE A 58 0.81 -5.55 2.02
C PHE A 58 1.53 -6.85 1.67
N ASN A 59 2.34 -6.82 0.60
CA ASN A 59 3.23 -7.89 0.19
C ASN A 59 4.54 -7.26 -0.25
N PHE A 60 5.61 -7.54 0.50
CA PHE A 60 6.97 -7.09 0.17
C PHE A 60 7.61 -8.10 -0.77
N VAL A 61 8.22 -7.61 -1.85
CA VAL A 61 8.82 -8.43 -2.91
C VAL A 61 10.17 -7.83 -3.26
N THR A 62 11.22 -8.65 -3.26
CA THR A 62 12.57 -8.21 -3.65
C THR A 62 13.25 -9.22 -4.55
N SER A 63 13.95 -8.73 -5.56
CA SER A 63 14.87 -9.51 -6.37
C SER A 63 16.31 -9.40 -5.89
N ASP A 64 16.59 -8.54 -4.90
CA ASP A 64 17.92 -8.34 -4.33
C ASP A 64 18.22 -9.33 -3.20
N GLY A 65 19.50 -9.48 -2.88
CA GLY A 65 19.98 -10.32 -1.80
C GLY A 65 20.26 -9.55 -0.51
N ALA A 66 20.53 -10.29 0.54
CA ALA A 66 20.74 -9.72 1.89
C ALA A 66 22.05 -8.90 2.02
N GLY A 67 22.94 -8.97 1.05
CA GLY A 67 24.12 -8.09 0.98
C GLY A 67 23.75 -6.64 0.65
N PHE A 68 22.62 -6.45 -0.04
CA PHE A 68 22.00 -5.17 -0.38
C PHE A 68 20.61 -5.16 0.27
N SER A 69 20.57 -4.74 1.52
CA SER A 69 19.41 -4.92 2.39
C SER A 69 18.30 -3.92 2.10
N ASP A 70 17.69 -4.02 0.93
CA ASP A 70 16.52 -3.24 0.52
C ASP A 70 15.41 -3.32 1.54
N TYR A 71 14.63 -2.26 1.63
CA TYR A 71 13.57 -2.20 2.63
C TYR A 71 12.31 -1.50 2.14
N ALA A 72 11.22 -1.79 2.84
CA ALA A 72 9.95 -1.09 2.69
C ALA A 72 9.42 -0.63 4.05
N TRP A 73 8.59 0.38 4.04
CA TRP A 73 7.96 0.94 5.21
C TRP A 73 6.55 1.44 4.91
N ALA A 74 5.71 1.49 5.94
CA ALA A 74 4.49 2.28 5.94
C ALA A 74 4.40 3.08 7.22
N ARG A 75 3.89 4.33 7.12
CA ARG A 75 3.70 5.21 8.26
C ARG A 75 2.41 6.00 8.15
N LEU A 76 1.80 6.24 9.30
CA LEU A 76 0.69 7.14 9.47
C LEU A 76 1.22 8.50 9.91
N PHE A 77 0.99 9.52 9.11
CA PHE A 77 1.36 10.90 9.40
C PHE A 77 0.17 11.66 9.98
N ASN A 78 0.33 12.22 11.17
CA ASN A 78 -0.65 13.12 11.76
C ASN A 78 -0.34 14.55 11.33
N LEU A 79 -1.26 15.19 10.58
CA LEU A 79 -1.05 16.52 10.01
C LEU A 79 -1.09 17.64 11.05
N GLN A 80 -1.65 17.41 12.24
CA GLN A 80 -1.76 18.43 13.29
C GLN A 80 -0.53 18.47 14.18
N THR A 81 0.03 17.29 14.49
CA THR A 81 1.22 17.19 15.37
C THR A 81 2.53 17.11 14.60
N ASN A 82 2.47 16.79 13.29
CA ASN A 82 3.61 16.46 12.43
C ASN A 82 4.41 15.24 12.90
N ASP A 83 3.75 14.30 13.58
CA ASP A 83 4.35 13.07 14.06
C ASP A 83 4.02 11.89 13.13
N TYR A 84 4.89 10.87 13.20
CA TYR A 84 4.72 9.63 12.47
C TYR A 84 4.52 8.44 13.42
N THR A 85 3.66 7.49 13.02
CA THR A 85 3.63 6.15 13.58
C THR A 85 3.92 5.15 12.46
N TYR A 86 4.96 4.33 12.62
CA TYR A 86 5.25 3.28 11.65
C TYR A 86 4.28 2.11 11.83
N LEU A 87 3.76 1.62 10.72
CA LEU A 87 2.75 0.56 10.67
C LEU A 87 3.28 -0.72 10.01
N LEU A 88 4.38 -0.59 9.29
CA LEU A 88 5.11 -1.65 8.60
C LEU A 88 6.56 -1.24 8.49
N THR A 89 7.46 -2.17 8.74
CA THR A 89 8.84 -2.15 8.24
C THR A 89 9.21 -3.55 7.76
N ALA A 90 9.83 -3.65 6.57
CA ALA A 90 10.34 -4.89 6.01
C ALA A 90 11.74 -4.65 5.49
N ARG A 91 12.68 -5.57 5.74
CA ARG A 91 14.05 -5.45 5.26
C ARG A 91 14.60 -6.81 4.85
N THR A 92 15.24 -6.84 3.68
CA THR A 92 15.91 -8.04 3.15
C THR A 92 16.94 -8.56 4.14
N GLN A 93 16.90 -9.87 4.41
CA GLN A 93 17.85 -10.60 5.28
C GLN A 93 18.09 -11.98 4.71
N PRO A 94 19.27 -12.60 4.97
CA PRO A 94 19.61 -13.90 4.41
C PRO A 94 18.70 -15.04 4.90
N SER A 95 18.11 -14.89 6.08
CA SER A 95 17.19 -15.85 6.68
C SER A 95 16.46 -15.25 7.86
N GLY A 96 15.40 -15.92 8.33
CA GLY A 96 14.62 -15.50 9.49
C GLY A 96 13.50 -14.51 9.14
N THR A 97 13.05 -13.80 10.14
CA THR A 97 11.96 -12.83 10.04
C THR A 97 12.46 -11.54 9.40
N ILE A 98 11.81 -11.10 8.33
CA ILE A 98 12.12 -9.83 7.64
C ILE A 98 11.13 -8.72 7.96
N ILE A 99 10.07 -9.03 8.69
CA ILE A 99 9.03 -8.10 9.15
C ILE A 99 8.78 -8.37 10.65
N PRO A 100 8.96 -7.37 11.54
CA PRO A 100 9.53 -6.04 11.31
C PRO A 100 10.97 -6.08 10.80
N GLY A 101 11.35 -5.08 10.00
CA GLY A 101 12.68 -5.01 9.38
C GLY A 101 13.77 -4.66 10.39
N SER A 102 14.87 -5.43 10.37
CA SER A 102 16.01 -5.20 11.27
C SER A 102 16.68 -3.84 11.00
N GLY A 103 16.98 -3.08 12.05
CA GLY A 103 17.59 -1.76 11.95
C GLY A 103 16.68 -0.66 11.41
N LEU A 104 15.38 -0.94 11.26
CA LEU A 104 14.35 0.03 10.91
C LEU A 104 13.57 0.47 12.16
N PRO A 105 12.79 1.56 12.09
CA PRO A 105 11.96 2.01 13.21
C PRO A 105 10.97 0.94 13.69
N ASP A 106 10.71 0.94 15.00
CA ASP A 106 9.69 0.11 15.61
C ASP A 106 8.29 0.44 15.07
N ILE A 107 7.45 -0.58 14.92
CA ILE A 107 6.09 -0.43 14.44
C ILE A 107 5.08 -0.37 15.61
N GLY A 108 4.08 0.50 15.48
CA GLY A 108 2.96 0.60 16.44
C GLY A 108 1.79 -0.31 16.09
N ALA A 109 1.77 -0.91 14.91
CA ALA A 109 0.69 -1.77 14.43
C ALA A 109 0.86 -3.23 14.87
N VAL A 110 -0.24 -3.97 14.92
CA VAL A 110 -0.27 -5.42 15.08
C VAL A 110 -0.30 -6.07 13.69
N LEU A 111 0.66 -6.95 13.43
CA LEU A 111 0.74 -7.67 12.17
C LEU A 111 0.12 -9.06 12.25
N THR A 112 -0.48 -9.50 11.15
CA THR A 112 -0.98 -10.87 10.99
C THR A 112 -0.51 -11.44 9.65
N PRO A 113 0.40 -12.45 9.64
CA PRO A 113 1.05 -13.06 10.82
C PRO A 113 2.04 -12.08 11.51
N VAL A 114 2.32 -12.30 12.78
CA VAL A 114 3.21 -11.43 13.60
C VAL A 114 4.69 -11.54 13.26
N SER A 115 5.07 -12.59 12.56
CA SER A 115 6.44 -12.87 12.12
C SER A 115 6.41 -13.43 10.71
N VAL A 116 7.14 -12.81 9.83
CA VAL A 116 7.09 -13.11 8.40
C VAL A 116 8.51 -13.35 7.86
N PRO A 117 8.89 -14.61 7.62
CA PRO A 117 10.10 -14.92 6.88
C PRO A 117 9.89 -14.63 5.39
N ILE A 118 10.99 -14.47 4.65
CA ILE A 118 10.95 -14.41 3.21
C ILE A 118 10.62 -15.81 2.63
N ILE A 119 9.74 -15.86 1.65
CA ILE A 119 9.55 -17.02 0.77
C ILE A 119 10.58 -16.85 -0.34
N GLY A 120 11.71 -17.55 -0.21
CA GLY A 120 12.90 -17.33 -1.01
C GLY A 120 12.78 -17.80 -2.46
N GLY A 121 13.58 -17.18 -3.33
CA GLY A 121 13.74 -17.48 -4.74
C GLY A 121 13.34 -16.34 -5.66
N GLY A 122 13.59 -16.48 -6.96
CA GLY A 122 13.21 -15.45 -7.94
C GLY A 122 11.71 -15.19 -7.96
N ALA A 123 11.32 -14.01 -7.55
CA ALA A 123 9.92 -13.60 -7.47
C ALA A 123 9.42 -13.13 -8.84
N ASN A 124 8.56 -13.91 -9.48
CA ASN A 124 7.87 -13.50 -10.71
C ASN A 124 6.80 -12.47 -10.37
N TRP A 125 7.05 -11.20 -10.71
CA TRP A 125 6.12 -10.10 -10.58
C TRP A 125 6.48 -9.01 -11.61
N SER A 126 5.59 -8.72 -12.54
CA SER A 126 5.89 -7.84 -13.69
C SER A 126 6.28 -6.41 -13.27
N ALA A 127 5.86 -5.96 -12.10
CA ALA A 127 6.21 -4.64 -11.55
C ALA A 127 7.74 -4.48 -11.33
N LEU A 128 8.48 -5.57 -11.07
CA LEU A 128 9.94 -5.55 -10.96
C LEU A 128 10.64 -5.36 -12.33
N GLY A 129 9.89 -5.42 -13.43
CA GLY A 129 10.45 -5.22 -14.78
C GLY A 129 11.42 -6.34 -15.18
N ASN A 130 12.64 -5.97 -15.57
CA ASN A 130 13.66 -6.93 -16.00
C ASN A 130 14.17 -7.83 -14.88
N ASP A 131 13.90 -7.50 -13.63
CA ASP A 131 14.32 -8.28 -12.47
C ASP A 131 13.22 -9.25 -11.98
N SER A 132 12.06 -9.25 -12.64
CA SER A 132 11.02 -10.25 -12.40
C SER A 132 11.56 -11.66 -12.64
N GLY A 133 11.41 -12.53 -11.66
CA GLY A 133 11.94 -13.91 -11.68
C GLY A 133 13.43 -14.03 -11.36
N ARG A 134 14.12 -12.92 -11.12
CA ARG A 134 15.54 -12.93 -10.72
C ARG A 134 15.69 -12.98 -9.21
N CYS A 135 16.89 -13.37 -8.80
CA CYS A 135 17.33 -13.43 -7.42
C CYS A 135 18.83 -13.22 -7.42
N TYR A 136 19.32 -12.13 -6.84
CA TYR A 136 20.74 -11.84 -6.81
C TYR A 136 21.48 -12.79 -5.86
N ASP A 137 20.99 -12.92 -4.61
CA ASP A 137 21.59 -13.77 -3.58
C ASP A 137 20.51 -14.20 -2.56
N SER A 138 20.93 -14.87 -1.50
CA SER A 138 20.06 -15.26 -0.39
C SER A 138 19.30 -14.06 0.17
N GLY A 139 18.03 -14.27 0.49
CA GLY A 139 17.14 -13.22 1.01
C GLY A 139 16.26 -12.55 -0.04
N CYS A 140 16.43 -12.83 -1.34
CA CYS A 140 15.44 -12.46 -2.36
C CYS A 140 14.17 -13.30 -2.22
N GLY A 141 13.03 -12.75 -2.68
CA GLY A 141 11.76 -13.45 -2.64
C GLY A 141 10.59 -12.51 -2.31
N TYR A 142 9.63 -13.02 -1.58
CA TYR A 142 8.41 -12.28 -1.23
C TYR A 142 7.83 -12.76 0.11
N THR A 143 6.92 -11.95 0.69
CA THR A 143 6.30 -12.28 1.99
C THR A 143 4.95 -12.96 1.87
N GLY A 144 4.28 -12.86 0.73
CA GLY A 144 2.84 -13.03 0.67
C GLY A 144 2.11 -11.87 1.35
N TRP A 145 0.78 -11.95 1.39
CA TRP A 145 -0.03 -10.90 1.99
C TRP A 145 0.04 -10.96 3.53
N VAL A 146 0.38 -9.81 4.11
CA VAL A 146 0.41 -9.56 5.55
C VAL A 146 -0.57 -8.45 5.87
N ARG A 147 -1.35 -8.60 6.93
CA ARG A 147 -2.28 -7.57 7.42
C ARG A 147 -1.62 -6.74 8.52
N SER A 148 -1.80 -5.43 8.43
CA SER A 148 -1.45 -4.46 9.47
C SER A 148 -2.74 -3.87 10.05
N ASP A 149 -2.89 -3.93 11.38
CA ASP A 149 -3.99 -3.32 12.13
C ASP A 149 -3.42 -2.32 13.15
N TYR A 150 -3.96 -1.11 13.19
CA TYR A 150 -3.55 -0.07 14.12
C TYR A 150 -4.76 0.65 14.70
N ILE A 151 -4.84 0.74 16.03
CA ILE A 151 -5.87 1.52 16.72
C ILE A 151 -5.33 2.93 16.93
N LEU A 152 -6.00 3.93 16.38
CA LEU A 152 -5.61 5.32 16.49
C LEU A 152 -5.69 5.81 17.94
N ALA A 153 -4.65 6.49 18.39
CA ALA A 153 -4.57 7.01 19.75
C ALA A 153 -5.31 8.34 19.94
N SER A 154 -5.50 9.11 18.86
CA SER A 154 -6.14 10.44 18.91
C SER A 154 -7.02 10.68 17.69
N GLU A 155 -7.92 11.64 17.81
CA GLU A 155 -8.64 12.17 16.65
C GLU A 155 -7.73 13.14 15.88
N GLY A 156 -7.95 13.26 14.57
CA GLY A 156 -7.19 14.16 13.73
C GLY A 156 -7.31 13.90 12.25
N GLN A 157 -6.54 14.69 11.49
CA GLN A 157 -6.33 14.49 10.07
C GLN A 157 -5.05 13.71 9.84
N TYR A 158 -5.14 12.68 9.02
CA TYR A 158 -4.07 11.74 8.78
C TYR A 158 -3.81 11.53 7.30
N ARG A 159 -2.61 11.08 7.00
CA ARG A 159 -2.18 10.61 5.68
C ARG A 159 -1.39 9.33 5.86
N LEU A 160 -1.71 8.32 5.06
CA LEU A 160 -0.99 7.06 5.03
C LEU A 160 0.06 7.12 3.91
N GLU A 161 1.28 6.76 4.24
CA GLU A 161 2.41 6.76 3.31
C GLU A 161 3.06 5.38 3.29
N PHE A 162 3.42 4.91 2.09
CA PHE A 162 4.15 3.67 1.85
C PHE A 162 5.42 3.98 1.08
N GLY A 163 6.53 3.38 1.44
CA GLY A 163 7.79 3.56 0.74
C GLY A 163 8.53 2.25 0.50
N VAL A 164 9.34 2.26 -0.54
CA VAL A 164 10.27 1.19 -0.88
C VAL A 164 11.58 1.78 -1.36
N VAL A 165 12.71 1.20 -0.95
CA VAL A 165 14.04 1.79 -1.14
C VAL A 165 15.07 0.69 -1.41
N ASN A 166 15.94 0.95 -2.39
CA ASN A 166 17.18 0.19 -2.61
C ASN A 166 18.26 0.67 -1.64
N TRP A 167 19.09 -0.25 -1.20
CA TRP A 167 20.20 -0.06 -0.28
C TRP A 167 21.53 -0.39 -0.93
N ASP A 168 22.52 0.50 -0.78
CA ASP A 168 23.89 0.42 -1.33
C ASP A 168 24.00 0.60 -2.85
N ASP A 169 23.05 0.09 -3.64
CA ASP A 169 23.09 0.21 -5.09
C ASP A 169 21.72 0.57 -5.70
N THR A 170 21.54 0.42 -7.00
CA THR A 170 20.28 0.68 -7.72
C THR A 170 19.86 -0.48 -8.61
N ALA A 171 20.47 -1.65 -8.40
CA ALA A 171 20.20 -2.87 -9.15
C ALA A 171 19.16 -3.74 -8.41
N TYR A 172 18.62 -4.73 -9.09
CA TYR A 172 17.72 -5.73 -8.51
C TYR A 172 16.52 -5.14 -7.77
N ASN A 173 15.57 -4.65 -8.55
CA ASN A 173 14.39 -3.95 -8.05
C ASN A 173 13.65 -4.66 -6.91
N THR A 174 13.22 -3.84 -5.97
CA THR A 174 12.36 -4.20 -4.84
C THR A 174 11.03 -3.48 -4.95
N GLY A 175 9.96 -4.06 -4.39
CA GLY A 175 8.63 -3.46 -4.43
C GLY A 175 7.74 -3.83 -3.26
N LEU A 176 6.69 -3.05 -3.12
CA LEU A 176 5.63 -3.21 -2.12
C LEU A 176 4.28 -3.13 -2.82
N ALA A 177 3.52 -4.21 -2.76
CA ALA A 177 2.11 -4.21 -3.11
C ALA A 177 1.27 -3.90 -1.87
N VAL A 178 0.24 -3.06 -2.01
CA VAL A 178 -0.64 -2.64 -0.91
C VAL A 178 -2.10 -2.70 -1.34
N SER A 179 -3.00 -3.06 -0.42
CA SER A 179 -4.43 -3.16 -0.71
C SER A 179 -5.28 -2.98 0.53
N GLY A 180 -6.54 -2.63 0.35
CA GLY A 180 -7.56 -2.63 1.39
C GLY A 180 -7.30 -1.64 2.52
N ALA A 181 -6.69 -0.47 2.23
CA ALA A 181 -6.51 0.57 3.25
C ALA A 181 -7.87 1.14 3.65
N GLN A 182 -8.23 0.99 4.93
CA GLN A 182 -9.56 1.31 5.45
C GLN A 182 -9.51 1.76 6.91
N ILE A 183 -10.50 2.58 7.29
CA ILE A 183 -10.80 2.96 8.68
C ILE A 183 -12.15 2.38 9.05
N ASN A 184 -12.21 1.52 10.09
CA ASN A 184 -13.45 0.87 10.55
C ASN A 184 -14.23 0.20 9.40
N GLU A 185 -13.51 -0.50 8.50
CA GLU A 185 -14.06 -1.17 7.32
C GLU A 185 -14.52 -0.24 6.17
N GLU A 186 -14.33 1.09 6.30
CA GLU A 186 -14.59 2.05 5.24
C GLU A 186 -13.29 2.39 4.50
N PRO A 187 -13.22 2.25 3.17
CA PRO A 187 -12.01 2.49 2.39
C PRO A 187 -11.48 3.93 2.53
N ILE A 188 -10.16 4.07 2.69
CA ILE A 188 -9.50 5.38 2.66
C ILE A 188 -9.39 5.83 1.20
N GLY A 189 -10.02 6.96 0.86
CA GLY A 189 -9.93 7.56 -0.47
C GLY A 189 -11.10 7.31 -1.39
N ASP A 190 -12.06 6.47 -1.03
CA ASP A 190 -13.35 6.50 -1.70
C ASP A 190 -14.10 7.76 -1.26
N VAL A 191 -14.05 8.77 -2.12
CA VAL A 191 -15.03 9.85 -2.03
C VAL A 191 -16.37 9.17 -2.31
N PRO A 192 -17.36 9.19 -1.39
CA PRO A 192 -18.68 8.71 -1.71
C PRO A 192 -19.10 9.39 -3.01
N GLU A 193 -19.47 8.61 -4.03
CA GLU A 193 -19.89 9.20 -5.30
C GLU A 193 -20.90 10.30 -4.98
N PRO A 194 -20.64 11.57 -5.37
CA PRO A 194 -21.48 12.65 -4.94
C PRO A 194 -22.90 12.30 -5.32
N ALA A 195 -23.84 12.50 -4.41
CA ALA A 195 -25.28 12.29 -4.63
C ALA A 195 -25.78 12.94 -5.94
N SER A 196 -24.94 13.71 -6.61
CA SER A 196 -25.04 14.20 -7.98
C SER A 196 -25.36 13.13 -9.00
N LEU A 197 -24.86 11.90 -8.89
CA LEU A 197 -25.21 10.82 -9.83
C LEU A 197 -26.66 10.34 -9.61
N LEU A 198 -27.10 10.27 -8.36
CA LEU A 198 -28.51 10.03 -8.03
C LEU A 198 -29.40 11.22 -8.45
N LEU A 199 -28.93 12.46 -8.33
CA LEU A 199 -29.65 13.65 -8.79
C LEU A 199 -29.73 13.71 -10.32
N ILE A 200 -28.67 13.37 -11.03
CA ILE A 200 -28.66 13.32 -12.50
C ILE A 200 -29.59 12.20 -13.00
N GLY A 201 -29.51 10.99 -12.39
CA GLY A 201 -30.40 9.88 -12.71
C GLY A 201 -31.86 10.19 -12.39
N GLY A 202 -32.16 10.77 -11.25
CA GLY A 202 -33.49 11.21 -10.84
C GLY A 202 -34.03 12.35 -11.70
N GLY A 203 -33.17 13.31 -12.04
CA GLY A 203 -33.51 14.44 -12.93
C GLY A 203 -33.87 14.00 -14.35
N LEU A 204 -33.10 13.07 -14.94
CA LEU A 204 -33.38 12.50 -16.26
C LEU A 204 -34.66 11.67 -16.26
N ALA A 205 -34.92 10.86 -15.24
CA ALA A 205 -36.16 10.10 -15.10
C ALA A 205 -37.38 11.02 -14.94
N GLY A 206 -37.23 12.12 -14.16
CA GLY A 206 -38.27 13.14 -14.01
C GLY A 206 -38.60 13.86 -15.32
N LEU A 207 -37.61 14.23 -16.09
CA LEU A 207 -37.76 14.87 -17.41
C LEU A 207 -38.45 13.93 -18.42
N LEU A 208 -38.10 12.65 -18.43
CA LEU A 208 -38.75 11.66 -19.31
C LEU A 208 -40.21 11.41 -18.90
N GLY A 209 -40.50 11.36 -17.62
CA GLY A 209 -41.85 11.26 -17.08
C GLY A 209 -42.72 12.46 -17.41
N ALA A 210 -42.18 13.69 -17.29
CA ALA A 210 -42.90 14.93 -17.63
C ALA A 210 -43.19 15.04 -19.14
N ARG A 211 -42.28 14.56 -19.98
CA ARG A 211 -42.45 14.52 -21.46
C ARG A 211 -43.57 13.55 -21.87
N ARG A 212 -43.67 12.38 -21.25
CA ARG A 212 -44.77 11.43 -21.50
C ARG A 212 -46.15 11.97 -21.10
N ARG A 213 -46.28 12.69 -19.97
CA ARG A 213 -47.51 13.30 -19.56
C ARG A 213 -47.99 14.41 -20.53
N LYS A 214 -47.07 15.21 -21.10
CA LYS A 214 -47.42 16.22 -22.10
C LYS A 214 -47.92 15.64 -23.44
N LEU A 215 -47.48 14.45 -23.81
CA LEU A 215 -47.90 13.78 -25.04
C LEU A 215 -49.32 13.15 -24.86
N GLN A 216 -49.65 12.68 -23.66
CA GLN A 216 -51.00 12.15 -23.37
C GLN A 216 -52.06 13.20 -23.19
N ALA A 217 -51.70 14.45 -22.89
CA ALA A 217 -52.65 15.56 -22.74
C ALA A 217 -52.98 16.28 -24.05
N ARG A 218 -52.43 15.85 -25.18
CA ARG A 218 -52.66 16.43 -26.53
C ARG A 218 -53.32 15.47 -27.53
N GLY A 219 -53.75 14.29 -27.12
CA GLY A 219 -54.59 13.35 -27.85
C GLY A 219 -55.97 13.30 -27.22
#